data_640e765ea10a521b2843807390bb50cd
#
_entry.id   640e765ea10a521b2843807390bb50cd
#
_cell.length_a   1.000
_cell.length_b   1.000
_cell.length_c   1.000
_cell.angle_alpha   90.00
_cell.angle_beta   90.00
_cell.angle_gamma   90.00
#
_symmetry.space_group_name_H-M   'P 1'
#
loop_
_entity.id
_entity.type
_entity.pdbx_description
1 polymer ?
#
loop_
_entity_poly.entity_id
_entity_poly.type
_entity_poly.pdbx_seq_one_letter_code
_entity_poly.pdbx_strand_id
1 'polypeptide(L)'
;EGKKIMNIVEKIFKHIKLVSKHKWVVFKLACKVGIPWRGFMHDWSKFSPEEFFESVKYYNGKKSPIIVCKQKNGYSKAWLHHKGRNKHHPEYWVDWALPQKAIIMPYKYAVEMVCDKMAAGIVYNGKDWKQDTQIKYYMKERETSIVHPQIDKFLLEIFTQVSEQGIDLSLIHI
;
A
#
# COMPACT_ATOMS: atom_id res chain seq x y z
N GLU A 1 16.48 21.89 18.80
CA GLU A 1 15.04 21.66 19.02
C GLU A 1 14.83 20.22 19.45
N GLY A 2 14.45 20.01 20.73
CA GLY A 2 14.22 18.67 21.30
C GLY A 2 13.07 17.96 20.60
N LYS A 3 13.34 16.84 19.94
CA LYS A 3 12.30 15.97 19.39
C LYS A 3 11.38 15.51 20.53
N LYS A 4 10.17 16.04 20.59
CA LYS A 4 9.14 15.55 21.53
C LYS A 4 8.91 14.06 21.27
N ILE A 5 9.33 13.21 22.20
CA ILE A 5 9.12 11.75 22.11
C ILE A 5 7.62 11.51 22.34
N MET A 6 6.93 10.97 21.32
CA MET A 6 5.52 10.59 21.44
C MET A 6 5.38 9.48 22.47
N ASN A 7 4.43 9.61 23.40
CA ASN A 7 4.06 8.52 24.31
C ASN A 7 3.29 7.43 23.58
N ILE A 8 3.14 6.27 24.19
CA ILE A 8 2.52 5.09 23.57
C ILE A 8 1.05 5.33 23.20
N VAL A 9 0.31 6.04 24.03
CA VAL A 9 -1.11 6.35 23.79
C VAL A 9 -1.26 7.24 22.57
N GLU A 10 -0.41 8.28 22.47
CA GLU A 10 -0.37 9.17 21.30
C GLU A 10 -0.05 8.40 20.00
N LYS A 11 0.90 7.45 20.04
CA LYS A 11 1.23 6.59 18.91
C LYS A 11 0.04 5.71 18.49
N ILE A 12 -0.67 5.12 19.46
CA ILE A 12 -1.87 4.30 19.20
C ILE A 12 -2.92 5.12 18.44
N PHE A 13 -3.32 6.28 18.98
CA PHE A 13 -4.33 7.12 18.35
C PHE A 13 -3.92 7.61 16.95
N LYS A 14 -2.67 8.05 16.80
CA LYS A 14 -2.17 8.51 15.51
C LYS A 14 -2.07 7.37 14.49
N HIS A 15 -1.67 6.18 14.92
CA HIS A 15 -1.62 5.00 14.06
C HIS A 15 -3.02 4.58 13.61
N ILE A 16 -3.99 4.47 14.52
CA ILE A 16 -5.39 4.19 14.19
C ILE A 16 -5.92 5.23 13.18
N LYS A 17 -5.71 6.52 13.44
CA LYS A 17 -6.14 7.59 12.54
C LYS A 17 -5.52 7.45 11.14
N LEU A 18 -4.24 7.11 11.06
CA LEU A 18 -3.54 6.91 9.79
C LEU A 18 -4.12 5.72 9.01
N VAL A 19 -4.27 4.56 9.66
CA VAL A 19 -4.82 3.35 9.04
C VAL A 19 -6.27 3.59 8.62
N SER A 20 -7.10 4.20 9.46
CA SER A 20 -8.50 4.49 9.13
C SER A 20 -8.61 5.47 7.95
N LYS A 21 -7.76 6.51 7.90
CA LYS A 21 -7.72 7.43 6.77
C LYS A 21 -7.34 6.71 5.47
N HIS A 22 -6.32 5.85 5.52
CA HIS A 22 -5.89 5.06 4.38
C HIS A 22 -7.02 4.14 3.90
N LYS A 23 -7.61 3.34 4.78
CA LYS A 23 -8.74 2.45 4.45
C LYS A 23 -9.93 3.21 3.84
N TRP A 24 -10.23 4.40 4.35
CA TRP A 24 -11.29 5.23 3.80
C TRP A 24 -11.00 5.70 2.36
N VAL A 25 -9.75 6.06 2.07
CA VAL A 25 -9.35 6.45 0.70
C VAL A 25 -9.40 5.22 -0.21
N VAL A 26 -8.88 4.06 0.22
CA VAL A 26 -8.99 2.80 -0.54
C VAL A 26 -10.44 2.46 -0.84
N PHE A 27 -11.32 2.55 0.16
CA PHE A 27 -12.75 2.26 -0.03
C PHE A 27 -13.38 3.17 -1.10
N LYS A 28 -13.11 4.49 -1.04
CA LYS A 28 -13.62 5.43 -2.06
C LYS A 28 -13.12 5.10 -3.47
N LEU A 29 -11.85 4.77 -3.62
CA LEU A 29 -11.28 4.36 -4.91
C LEU A 29 -11.88 3.03 -5.38
N ALA A 30 -12.01 2.06 -4.49
CA ALA A 30 -12.63 0.76 -4.76
C ALA A 30 -14.09 0.86 -5.21
N CYS A 31 -14.85 1.82 -4.65
CA CYS A 31 -16.21 2.11 -5.13
C CYS A 31 -16.20 2.61 -6.58
N LYS A 32 -15.23 3.46 -6.97
CA LYS A 32 -15.12 3.98 -8.33
C LYS A 32 -14.80 2.91 -9.36
N VAL A 33 -14.02 1.91 -8.98
CA VAL A 33 -13.62 0.79 -9.87
C VAL A 33 -14.51 -0.46 -9.71
N GLY A 34 -15.66 -0.35 -9.06
CA GLY A 34 -16.65 -1.43 -8.99
C GLY A 34 -16.33 -2.58 -8.02
N ILE A 35 -15.38 -2.42 -7.09
CA ILE A 35 -15.03 -3.43 -6.08
C ILE A 35 -15.25 -2.95 -4.63
N PRO A 36 -16.42 -2.37 -4.27
CA PRO A 36 -16.63 -1.73 -2.97
C PRO A 36 -16.44 -2.67 -1.79
N TRP A 37 -16.88 -3.93 -1.91
CA TRP A 37 -16.71 -4.91 -0.84
C TRP A 37 -15.24 -5.20 -0.54
N ARG A 38 -14.40 -5.28 -1.58
CA ARG A 38 -12.95 -5.45 -1.38
C ARG A 38 -12.33 -4.25 -0.70
N GLY A 39 -12.71 -3.04 -1.11
CA GLY A 39 -12.26 -1.81 -0.48
C GLY A 39 -12.65 -1.73 1.00
N PHE A 40 -13.86 -2.16 1.36
CA PHE A 40 -14.30 -2.23 2.75
C PHE A 40 -13.46 -3.24 3.55
N MET A 41 -13.22 -4.43 3.00
CA MET A 41 -12.45 -5.50 3.64
C MET A 41 -10.93 -5.31 3.55
N HIS A 42 -10.46 -4.30 2.79
CA HIS A 42 -9.04 -4.03 2.62
C HIS A 42 -8.31 -3.89 3.95
N ASP A 43 -7.22 -4.60 4.09
CA ASP A 43 -6.26 -4.47 5.20
C ASP A 43 -6.84 -4.57 6.62
N TRP A 44 -7.90 -5.36 6.81
CA TRP A 44 -8.40 -5.63 8.16
C TRP A 44 -7.33 -6.28 9.06
N SER A 45 -6.37 -7.00 8.47
CA SER A 45 -5.26 -7.60 9.20
C SER A 45 -4.41 -6.58 9.96
N LYS A 46 -4.39 -5.29 9.55
CA LYS A 46 -3.66 -4.21 10.26
C LYS A 46 -4.13 -3.99 11.70
N PHE A 47 -5.34 -4.46 12.04
CA PHE A 47 -5.87 -4.42 13.39
C PHE A 47 -5.62 -5.71 14.18
N SER A 48 -4.98 -6.73 13.58
CA SER A 48 -4.53 -7.91 14.33
C SER A 48 -3.42 -7.54 15.32
N PRO A 49 -3.29 -8.26 16.42
CA PRO A 49 -2.24 -7.99 17.40
C PRO A 49 -0.84 -7.99 16.79
N GLU A 50 -0.56 -8.91 15.86
CA GLU A 50 0.74 -9.07 15.19
C GLU A 50 1.15 -7.85 14.39
N GLU A 51 0.20 -7.25 13.65
CA GLU A 51 0.49 -6.07 12.84
C GLU A 51 0.38 -4.79 13.65
N PHE A 52 -0.64 -4.69 14.51
CA PHE A 52 -0.97 -3.47 15.23
C PHE A 52 0.13 -3.07 16.23
N PHE A 53 0.52 -3.98 17.13
CA PHE A 53 1.48 -3.64 18.18
C PHE A 53 2.87 -3.36 17.63
N GLU A 54 3.34 -4.10 16.61
CA GLU A 54 4.60 -3.79 15.96
C GLU A 54 4.54 -2.42 15.28
N SER A 55 3.45 -2.13 14.57
CA SER A 55 3.26 -0.85 13.88
C SER A 55 3.23 0.32 14.86
N VAL A 56 2.54 0.21 15.98
CA VAL A 56 2.54 1.24 17.04
C VAL A 56 3.93 1.45 17.62
N LYS A 57 4.68 0.37 17.89
CA LYS A 57 6.05 0.43 18.41
C LYS A 57 6.97 1.26 17.52
N TYR A 58 6.89 1.05 16.19
CA TYR A 58 7.76 1.71 15.21
C TYR A 58 7.14 2.96 14.57
N TYR A 59 5.96 3.38 15.02
CA TYR A 59 5.32 4.59 14.54
C TYR A 59 6.13 5.84 14.89
N ASN A 60 6.48 6.63 13.87
CA ASN A 60 7.23 7.89 14.01
C ASN A 60 6.54 9.11 13.36
N GLY A 61 5.36 8.90 12.74
CA GLY A 61 4.58 9.95 12.07
C GLY A 61 5.13 10.43 10.72
N LYS A 62 6.25 9.89 10.24
CA LYS A 62 6.90 10.34 9.01
C LYS A 62 6.97 9.27 7.92
N LYS A 63 7.28 8.04 8.31
CA LYS A 63 7.41 6.87 7.42
C LYS A 63 6.48 5.76 7.86
N SER A 64 6.18 4.83 6.95
CA SER A 64 5.49 3.60 7.31
C SER A 64 6.21 2.90 8.47
N PRO A 65 5.49 2.49 9.53
CA PRO A 65 6.07 1.74 10.64
C PRO A 65 6.82 0.48 10.20
N ILE A 66 6.32 -0.21 9.18
CA ILE A 66 6.96 -1.39 8.57
C ILE A 66 8.35 -1.04 8.04
N ILE A 67 8.49 0.08 7.32
CA ILE A 67 9.79 0.54 6.81
C ILE A 67 10.75 0.84 7.96
N VAL A 68 10.26 1.54 8.99
CA VAL A 68 11.07 1.88 10.18
C VAL A 68 11.53 0.63 10.91
N CYS A 69 10.64 -0.36 11.05
CA CYS A 69 10.96 -1.66 11.64
C CYS A 69 12.04 -2.39 10.84
N LYS A 70 11.87 -2.50 9.51
CA LYS A 70 12.85 -3.13 8.62
C LYS A 70 14.21 -2.45 8.68
N GLN A 71 14.26 -1.12 8.68
CA GLN A 71 15.52 -0.36 8.78
C GLN A 71 16.25 -0.63 10.10
N LYS A 72 15.51 -0.87 11.19
CA LYS A 72 16.09 -1.10 12.51
C LYS A 72 16.48 -2.56 12.76
N ASN A 73 15.69 -3.52 12.28
CA ASN A 73 15.82 -4.93 12.65
C ASN A 73 16.15 -5.84 11.45
N GLY A 74 16.26 -5.30 10.23
CA GLY A 74 16.44 -6.07 9.00
C GLY A 74 15.15 -6.69 8.44
N TYR A 75 14.11 -6.86 9.25
CA TYR A 75 12.82 -7.43 8.86
C TYR A 75 11.67 -6.85 9.70
N SER A 76 10.42 -7.18 9.33
CA SER A 76 9.21 -6.83 10.08
C SER A 76 8.28 -8.04 10.14
N LYS A 77 7.88 -8.46 11.34
CA LYS A 77 6.88 -9.53 11.56
C LYS A 77 5.51 -9.10 11.06
N ALA A 78 5.14 -7.83 11.33
CA ALA A 78 3.92 -7.24 10.81
C ALA A 78 3.85 -7.35 9.29
N TRP A 79 4.97 -7.09 8.58
CA TRP A 79 5.02 -7.22 7.14
C TRP A 79 4.87 -8.66 6.66
N LEU A 80 5.56 -9.60 7.31
CA LEU A 80 5.46 -11.02 6.96
C LEU A 80 4.02 -11.54 7.12
N HIS A 81 3.36 -11.16 8.22
CA HIS A 81 1.96 -11.47 8.45
C HIS A 81 1.05 -10.81 7.41
N HIS A 82 1.27 -9.51 7.15
CA HIS A 82 0.48 -8.70 6.24
C HIS A 82 0.52 -9.22 4.80
N LYS A 83 1.71 -9.36 4.22
CA LYS A 83 1.87 -9.84 2.84
C LYS A 83 1.38 -11.27 2.63
N GLY A 84 1.42 -12.13 3.67
CA GLY A 84 0.93 -13.49 3.60
C GLY A 84 -0.60 -13.63 3.64
N ARG A 85 -1.32 -12.58 4.04
CA ARG A 85 -2.80 -12.57 4.16
C ARG A 85 -3.48 -11.70 3.12
N ASN A 86 -2.80 -10.69 2.61
CA ASN A 86 -3.37 -9.69 1.71
C ASN A 86 -2.94 -9.93 0.27
N LYS A 87 -3.83 -10.52 -0.52
CA LYS A 87 -3.56 -10.98 -1.89
C LYS A 87 -3.37 -9.85 -2.91
N HIS A 88 -3.59 -8.60 -2.54
CA HIS A 88 -3.27 -7.43 -3.38
C HIS A 88 -1.78 -7.05 -3.33
N HIS A 89 -0.98 -7.68 -2.46
CA HIS A 89 0.47 -7.51 -2.44
C HIS A 89 1.16 -8.49 -3.42
N PRO A 90 2.05 -8.01 -4.30
CA PRO A 90 2.73 -8.86 -5.27
C PRO A 90 3.58 -9.94 -4.61
N GLU A 91 4.12 -9.69 -3.41
CA GLU A 91 4.91 -10.67 -2.66
C GLU A 91 4.13 -11.91 -2.21
N TYR A 92 2.80 -11.86 -2.19
CA TYR A 92 1.96 -13.05 -2.00
C TYR A 92 2.06 -14.01 -3.19
N TRP A 93 2.32 -13.48 -4.38
CA TRP A 93 2.35 -14.19 -5.67
C TRP A 93 3.76 -14.52 -6.13
N VAL A 94 4.70 -14.67 -5.20
CA VAL A 94 6.10 -15.04 -5.51
C VAL A 94 6.34 -16.47 -5.07
N ASP A 95 6.72 -17.31 -6.04
CA ASP A 95 7.23 -18.66 -5.82
C ASP A 95 8.69 -18.73 -6.32
N TRP A 96 9.62 -18.86 -5.40
CA TRP A 96 11.05 -18.89 -5.69
C TRP A 96 11.49 -20.15 -6.43
N ALA A 97 10.69 -21.23 -6.42
CA ALA A 97 10.97 -22.46 -7.15
C ALA A 97 10.71 -22.32 -8.65
N LEU A 98 9.92 -21.33 -9.07
CA LEU A 98 9.61 -21.09 -10.48
C LEU A 98 10.69 -20.24 -11.17
N PRO A 99 11.03 -20.50 -12.45
CA PRO A 99 12.00 -19.69 -13.19
C PRO A 99 11.65 -18.20 -13.21
N GLN A 100 10.39 -17.87 -13.46
CA GLN A 100 9.89 -16.50 -13.51
C GLN A 100 9.57 -15.91 -12.13
N LYS A 101 9.60 -16.71 -11.06
CA LYS A 101 9.31 -16.37 -9.66
C LYS A 101 7.93 -15.72 -9.42
N ALA A 102 7.50 -14.78 -10.26
CA ALA A 102 6.22 -14.10 -10.11
C ALA A 102 5.09 -14.88 -10.78
N ILE A 103 4.04 -15.18 -10.04
CA ILE A 103 2.78 -15.75 -10.53
C ILE A 103 1.84 -14.59 -10.87
N ILE A 104 1.06 -14.73 -11.94
CA ILE A 104 0.06 -13.73 -12.30
C ILE A 104 -1.02 -13.65 -11.21
N MET A 105 -1.19 -12.45 -10.63
CA MET A 105 -2.28 -12.26 -9.68
C MET A 105 -3.61 -12.07 -10.43
N PRO A 106 -4.73 -12.63 -9.91
CA PRO A 106 -6.05 -12.38 -10.47
C PRO A 106 -6.39 -10.89 -10.51
N TYR A 107 -7.03 -10.46 -11.60
CA TYR A 107 -7.34 -9.06 -11.91
C TYR A 107 -7.93 -8.27 -10.74
N LYS A 108 -8.90 -8.84 -10.01
CA LYS A 108 -9.51 -8.21 -8.84
C LYS A 108 -8.52 -7.77 -7.75
N TYR A 109 -7.40 -8.48 -7.61
CA TYR A 109 -6.34 -8.14 -6.66
C TYR A 109 -5.39 -7.09 -7.23
N ALA A 110 -5.16 -7.12 -8.56
CA ALA A 110 -4.41 -6.07 -9.24
C ALA A 110 -5.12 -4.72 -9.14
N VAL A 111 -6.44 -4.69 -9.34
CA VAL A 111 -7.27 -3.49 -9.15
C VAL A 111 -7.25 -3.01 -7.70
N GLU A 112 -7.36 -3.90 -6.73
CA GLU A 112 -7.22 -3.56 -5.31
C GLU A 112 -5.84 -2.98 -5.00
N MET A 113 -4.77 -3.53 -5.57
CA MET A 113 -3.40 -3.02 -5.43
C MET A 113 -3.26 -1.59 -6.00
N VAL A 114 -3.91 -1.29 -7.15
CA VAL A 114 -3.97 0.09 -7.67
C VAL A 114 -4.59 1.02 -6.64
N CYS A 115 -5.77 0.65 -6.10
CA CYS A 115 -6.45 1.46 -5.07
C CYS A 115 -5.59 1.66 -3.83
N ASP A 116 -4.91 0.62 -3.35
CA ASP A 116 -4.00 0.66 -2.20
C ASP A 116 -2.82 1.61 -2.43
N LYS A 117 -2.10 1.43 -3.56
CA LYS A 117 -0.94 2.25 -3.91
C LYS A 117 -1.32 3.73 -4.10
N MET A 118 -2.46 4.01 -4.75
CA MET A 118 -2.99 5.37 -4.90
C MET A 118 -3.34 5.98 -3.54
N ALA A 119 -4.04 5.23 -2.68
CA ALA A 119 -4.42 5.69 -1.35
C ALA A 119 -3.18 5.96 -0.47
N ALA A 120 -2.16 5.09 -0.53
CA ALA A 120 -0.90 5.31 0.17
C ALA A 120 -0.23 6.61 -0.31
N GLY A 121 -0.11 6.83 -1.61
CA GLY A 121 0.41 8.07 -2.18
C GLY A 121 -0.32 9.30 -1.66
N ILE A 122 -1.65 9.32 -1.73
CA ILE A 122 -2.49 10.43 -1.28
C ILE A 122 -2.34 10.68 0.23
N VAL A 123 -2.35 9.62 1.04
CA VAL A 123 -2.33 9.74 2.50
C VAL A 123 -0.97 10.19 3.03
N TYR A 124 0.13 9.64 2.49
CA TYR A 124 1.48 9.96 2.96
C TYR A 124 2.00 11.31 2.44
N ASN A 125 1.64 11.70 1.21
CA ASN A 125 2.06 13.02 0.68
C ASN A 125 1.08 14.14 1.06
N GLY A 126 -0.17 13.84 1.40
CA GLY A 126 -1.15 14.84 1.81
C GLY A 126 -1.31 15.96 0.78
N LYS A 127 -0.98 17.21 1.17
CA LYS A 127 -1.07 18.40 0.32
C LYS A 127 -0.05 18.41 -0.83
N ASP A 128 1.05 17.68 -0.67
CA ASP A 128 2.13 17.60 -1.67
C ASP A 128 1.88 16.53 -2.71
N TRP A 129 0.78 15.77 -2.59
CA TRP A 129 0.39 14.79 -3.60
C TRP A 129 0.05 15.48 -4.92
N LYS A 130 0.62 14.96 -6.01
CA LYS A 130 0.37 15.42 -7.39
C LYS A 130 -0.03 14.21 -8.25
N GLN A 131 -0.61 14.47 -9.41
CA GLN A 131 -1.04 13.41 -10.34
C GLN A 131 0.12 12.48 -10.74
N ASP A 132 1.32 13.00 -10.89
CA ASP A 132 2.53 12.24 -11.24
C ASP A 132 3.23 11.56 -10.06
N THR A 133 2.72 11.76 -8.83
CA THR A 133 3.33 11.20 -7.61
C THR A 133 3.39 9.68 -7.67
N GLN A 134 2.31 9.04 -8.14
CA GLN A 134 2.21 7.59 -8.10
C GLN A 134 3.08 6.91 -9.15
N ILE A 135 3.13 7.43 -10.37
CA ILE A 135 4.01 6.87 -11.40
C ILE A 135 5.48 7.02 -11.04
N LYS A 136 5.88 8.18 -10.49
CA LYS A 136 7.25 8.42 -10.02
C LYS A 136 7.66 7.46 -8.89
N TYR A 137 6.74 7.18 -7.97
CA TYR A 137 6.98 6.21 -6.90
C TYR A 137 7.10 4.80 -7.47
N TYR A 138 6.18 4.40 -8.35
CA TYR A 138 6.15 3.07 -8.94
C TYR A 138 7.41 2.78 -9.78
N MET A 139 7.90 3.75 -10.55
CA MET A 139 9.13 3.61 -11.33
C MET A 139 10.35 3.25 -10.48
N LYS A 140 10.43 3.75 -9.24
CA LYS A 140 11.49 3.37 -8.28
C LYS A 140 11.24 2.01 -7.63
N GLU A 141 9.98 1.72 -7.29
CA GLU A 141 9.60 0.48 -6.63
C GLU A 141 9.84 -0.74 -7.54
N ARG A 142 9.49 -0.63 -8.83
CA ARG A 142 9.59 -1.73 -9.79
C ARG A 142 11.03 -2.22 -10.04
N GLU A 143 12.04 -1.40 -9.79
CA GLU A 143 13.45 -1.79 -9.92
C GLU A 143 13.84 -2.92 -8.96
N THR A 144 13.16 -3.02 -7.83
CA THR A 144 13.46 -3.98 -6.76
C THR A 144 12.32 -4.97 -6.49
N SER A 145 11.16 -4.77 -7.12
CA SER A 145 9.96 -5.60 -6.91
C SER A 145 9.95 -6.81 -7.83
N ILE A 146 9.49 -7.94 -7.32
CA ILE A 146 9.18 -9.12 -8.13
C ILE A 146 7.69 -9.10 -8.44
N VAL A 147 7.36 -8.69 -9.66
CA VAL A 147 5.98 -8.57 -10.16
C VAL A 147 5.87 -9.27 -11.50
N HIS A 148 4.74 -9.96 -11.74
CA HIS A 148 4.51 -10.59 -13.04
C HIS A 148 4.46 -9.53 -14.16
N PRO A 149 5.09 -9.75 -15.33
CA PRO A 149 5.20 -8.75 -16.39
C PRO A 149 3.86 -8.14 -16.85
N GLN A 150 2.81 -8.94 -16.90
CA GLN A 150 1.47 -8.43 -17.26
C GLN A 150 0.90 -7.50 -16.19
N ILE A 151 1.18 -7.76 -14.92
CA ILE A 151 0.75 -6.89 -13.80
C ILE A 151 1.61 -5.62 -13.77
N ASP A 152 2.90 -5.72 -14.01
CA ASP A 152 3.80 -4.56 -14.14
C ASP A 152 3.33 -3.64 -15.27
N LYS A 153 3.02 -4.20 -16.45
CA LYS A 153 2.48 -3.44 -17.57
C LYS A 153 1.18 -2.73 -17.20
N PHE A 154 0.23 -3.46 -16.60
CA PHE A 154 -1.04 -2.91 -16.13
C PHE A 154 -0.86 -1.73 -15.17
N LEU A 155 0.03 -1.86 -14.17
CA LEU A 155 0.30 -0.79 -13.21
C LEU A 155 0.93 0.44 -13.88
N LEU A 156 1.88 0.22 -14.81
CA LEU A 156 2.49 1.30 -15.59
C LEU A 156 1.44 2.06 -16.39
N GLU A 157 0.58 1.36 -17.12
CA GLU A 157 -0.47 1.97 -17.94
C GLU A 157 -1.41 2.81 -17.07
N ILE A 158 -1.91 2.26 -15.96
CA ILE A 158 -2.84 2.99 -15.08
C ILE A 158 -2.18 4.20 -14.42
N PHE A 159 -0.97 4.07 -13.88
CA PHE A 159 -0.31 5.19 -13.21
C PHE A 159 0.16 6.27 -14.20
N THR A 160 0.46 5.89 -15.45
CA THR A 160 0.71 6.86 -16.53
C THR A 160 -0.57 7.63 -16.87
N GLN A 161 -1.69 6.93 -17.07
CA GLN A 161 -2.98 7.57 -17.30
C GLN A 161 -3.38 8.51 -16.17
N VAL A 162 -3.17 8.08 -14.90
CA VAL A 162 -3.43 8.95 -13.73
C VAL A 162 -2.58 10.23 -13.81
N SER A 163 -1.32 10.14 -14.23
CA SER A 163 -0.46 11.30 -14.33
C SER A 163 -0.86 12.27 -15.45
N GLU A 164 -1.50 11.77 -16.50
CA GLU A 164 -1.92 12.54 -17.66
C GLU A 164 -3.34 13.11 -17.56
N GLN A 165 -4.27 12.30 -17.06
CA GLN A 165 -5.72 12.57 -17.12
C GLN A 165 -6.35 12.75 -15.73
N GLY A 166 -5.61 12.43 -14.65
CA GLY A 166 -6.14 12.44 -13.29
C GLY A 166 -6.84 11.14 -12.88
N ILE A 167 -7.14 11.03 -11.58
CA ILE A 167 -7.67 9.80 -10.98
C ILE A 167 -9.03 9.41 -11.57
N ASP A 168 -9.92 10.38 -11.73
CA ASP A 168 -11.33 10.08 -12.05
C ASP A 168 -11.48 9.51 -13.47
N LEU A 169 -10.79 10.07 -14.45
CA LEU A 169 -10.84 9.57 -15.82
C LEU A 169 -10.09 8.23 -15.99
N SER A 170 -8.99 8.05 -15.27
CA SER A 170 -8.17 6.85 -15.41
C SER A 170 -8.79 5.61 -14.75
N LEU A 171 -9.57 5.78 -13.69
CA LEU A 171 -10.20 4.66 -12.96
C LEU A 171 -11.52 4.19 -13.57
N ILE A 172 -12.11 4.93 -14.51
CA ILE A 172 -13.35 4.52 -15.20
C ILE A 172 -13.11 3.32 -16.13
N HIS A 173 -11.88 3.13 -16.57
CA HIS A 173 -11.49 2.09 -17.54
C HIS A 173 -10.87 0.84 -16.93
N ILE A 174 -10.91 0.70 -15.59
CA ILE A 174 -10.38 -0.45 -14.84
C ILE A 174 -11.47 -1.48 -14.58
#